data_84106838d3782bea3052638f03242f39
#
_entry.id   84106838d3782bea3052638f03242f39
#
_cell.length_a   1.000
_cell.length_b   1.000
_cell.length_c   1.000
_cell.angle_alpha   90.00
_cell.angle_beta   90.00
_cell.angle_gamma   90.00
#
_symmetry.space_group_name_H-M   'P 1'
#
loop_
_entity.id
_entity.type
_entity.pdbx_description
1 polymer ?
#
loop_
_entity_poly.entity_id
_entity_poly.type
_entity_poly.pdbx_seq_one_letter_code
_entity_poly.pdbx_strand_id
1 'polypeptide(L)'
;MKRMRRDNLIERTAAILGNNEGASLVLVSILAILVLLSVIILRLATTTFMASSNRQLNQDQAYELAASLGSSIDALIENGDYDLDAITEDKMGDDNIYSCNSFDDMPNTSVMVEVDVDNDNHTKTIIVTAKVKNSQYVYTKEYAA
;
A
#
# COMPACT_ATOMS: atom_id res chain seq x y z
N MET A 1 -24.49 9.12 -50.19
CA MET A 1 -23.11 9.47 -50.54
C MET A 1 -22.02 8.86 -49.62
N LYS A 2 -22.32 8.27 -48.47
CA LYS A 2 -21.33 7.71 -47.53
C LYS A 2 -20.86 6.27 -47.82
N ARG A 3 -21.63 5.46 -48.56
CA ARG A 3 -21.30 4.06 -48.93
C ARG A 3 -20.19 3.95 -49.97
N MET A 4 -20.18 4.80 -50.98
CA MET A 4 -19.17 4.79 -52.06
C MET A 4 -17.71 5.02 -51.60
N ARG A 5 -17.50 5.67 -50.46
CA ARG A 5 -16.17 5.93 -49.92
C ARG A 5 -15.56 4.74 -49.17
N ARG A 6 -16.41 3.88 -48.64
CA ARG A 6 -15.96 2.67 -47.90
C ARG A 6 -15.53 1.56 -48.85
N ASP A 7 -16.24 1.38 -49.96
CA ASP A 7 -15.92 0.34 -50.93
C ASP A 7 -14.58 0.61 -51.61
N ASN A 8 -14.28 1.87 -51.93
CA ASN A 8 -12.97 2.29 -52.47
C ASN A 8 -11.80 2.09 -51.54
N LEU A 9 -12.00 2.15 -50.20
CA LEU A 9 -10.96 1.87 -49.24
C LEU A 9 -10.66 0.38 -49.10
N ILE A 10 -11.71 -0.45 -49.13
CA ILE A 10 -11.59 -1.91 -49.06
C ILE A 10 -10.94 -2.46 -50.33
N GLU A 11 -11.31 -1.96 -51.52
CA GLU A 11 -10.69 -2.34 -52.78
C GLU A 11 -9.20 -1.91 -52.86
N ARG A 12 -8.86 -0.73 -52.35
CA ARG A 12 -7.45 -0.28 -52.31
C ARG A 12 -6.62 -1.12 -51.36
N THR A 13 -7.13 -1.47 -50.17
CA THR A 13 -6.45 -2.36 -49.24
C THR A 13 -6.33 -3.78 -49.81
N ALA A 14 -7.33 -4.30 -50.51
CA ALA A 14 -7.26 -5.59 -51.17
C ALA A 14 -6.24 -5.60 -52.34
N ALA A 15 -6.15 -4.52 -53.13
CA ALA A 15 -5.17 -4.38 -54.18
C ALA A 15 -3.70 -4.30 -53.66
N ILE A 16 -3.51 -3.67 -52.50
CA ILE A 16 -2.21 -3.61 -51.85
C ILE A 16 -1.80 -4.98 -51.29
N LEU A 17 -2.77 -5.71 -50.74
CA LEU A 17 -2.55 -7.07 -50.19
C LEU A 17 -2.32 -8.12 -51.31
N GLY A 18 -2.80 -7.87 -52.54
CA GLY A 18 -2.59 -8.74 -53.70
C GLY A 18 -1.22 -8.63 -54.35
N ASN A 19 -0.47 -7.59 -54.06
CA ASN A 19 0.89 -7.43 -54.55
C ASN A 19 1.90 -7.93 -53.48
N ASN A 20 2.67 -8.96 -53.77
CA ASN A 20 3.55 -9.63 -52.81
C ASN A 20 4.52 -8.66 -52.12
N GLU A 21 4.94 -7.58 -52.76
CA GLU A 21 5.78 -6.56 -52.14
C GLU A 21 5.03 -5.65 -51.17
N GLY A 22 3.77 -5.29 -51.50
CA GLY A 22 2.91 -4.50 -50.61
C GLY A 22 2.40 -5.28 -49.40
N ALA A 23 2.08 -6.55 -49.57
CA ALA A 23 1.62 -7.45 -48.50
C ALA A 23 2.71 -7.65 -47.45
N SER A 24 3.97 -7.79 -47.84
CA SER A 24 5.10 -7.90 -46.90
C SER A 24 5.27 -6.65 -46.06
N LEU A 25 5.14 -5.46 -46.64
CA LEU A 25 5.30 -4.19 -45.93
C LEU A 25 4.14 -3.95 -44.92
N VAL A 26 2.91 -4.30 -45.28
CA VAL A 26 1.76 -4.23 -44.38
C VAL A 26 1.92 -5.21 -43.21
N LEU A 27 2.38 -6.43 -43.48
CA LEU A 27 2.61 -7.44 -42.43
C LEU A 27 3.69 -6.99 -41.43
N VAL A 28 4.79 -6.45 -41.91
CA VAL A 28 5.85 -5.88 -41.06
C VAL A 28 5.33 -4.71 -40.23
N SER A 29 4.51 -3.84 -40.81
CA SER A 29 3.90 -2.72 -40.07
C SER A 29 2.95 -3.19 -38.97
N ILE A 30 2.14 -4.20 -39.21
CA ILE A 30 1.26 -4.80 -38.21
C ILE A 30 2.08 -5.44 -37.08
N LEU A 31 3.12 -6.21 -37.40
CA LEU A 31 4.02 -6.79 -36.42
C LEU A 31 4.72 -5.72 -35.57
N ALA A 32 5.18 -4.63 -36.18
CA ALA A 32 5.80 -3.53 -35.45
C ALA A 32 4.83 -2.87 -34.46
N ILE A 33 3.57 -2.66 -34.88
CA ILE A 33 2.53 -2.11 -33.99
C ILE A 33 2.24 -3.08 -32.84
N LEU A 34 2.13 -4.39 -33.10
CA LEU A 34 1.91 -5.40 -32.06
C LEU A 34 3.05 -5.43 -31.04
N VAL A 35 4.28 -5.35 -31.50
CA VAL A 35 5.45 -5.30 -30.61
C VAL A 35 5.43 -4.03 -29.76
N LEU A 36 5.15 -2.86 -30.33
CA LEU A 36 5.04 -1.61 -29.58
C LEU A 36 3.92 -1.67 -28.53
N LEU A 37 2.75 -2.19 -28.88
CA LEU A 37 1.66 -2.38 -27.94
C LEU A 37 2.06 -3.32 -26.79
N SER A 38 2.73 -4.42 -27.10
CA SER A 38 3.23 -5.37 -26.09
C SER A 38 4.19 -4.72 -25.12
N VAL A 39 5.10 -3.88 -25.59
CA VAL A 39 6.05 -3.14 -24.74
C VAL A 39 5.32 -2.15 -23.81
N ILE A 40 4.31 -1.45 -24.31
CA ILE A 40 3.51 -0.51 -23.51
C ILE A 40 2.75 -1.27 -22.41
N ILE A 41 2.11 -2.37 -22.74
CA ILE A 41 1.37 -3.21 -21.78
C ILE A 41 2.30 -3.75 -20.70
N LEU A 42 3.48 -4.25 -21.08
CA LEU A 42 4.49 -4.75 -20.13
C LEU A 42 4.98 -3.64 -19.20
N ARG A 43 5.22 -2.44 -19.70
CA ARG A 43 5.61 -1.31 -18.84
C ARG A 43 4.52 -0.94 -17.85
N LEU A 44 3.27 -0.85 -18.28
CA LEU A 44 2.14 -0.57 -17.40
C LEU A 44 1.98 -1.66 -16.33
N ALA A 45 2.05 -2.93 -16.72
CA ALA A 45 1.98 -4.04 -15.79
C ALA A 45 3.10 -4.01 -14.75
N THR A 46 4.34 -3.73 -15.17
CA THR A 46 5.49 -3.65 -14.27
C THR A 46 5.35 -2.50 -13.27
N THR A 47 4.93 -1.31 -13.70
CA THR A 47 4.76 -0.16 -12.80
C THR A 47 3.66 -0.39 -11.77
N THR A 48 2.53 -0.97 -12.17
CA THR A 48 1.43 -1.30 -11.25
C THR A 48 1.84 -2.40 -10.27
N PHE A 49 2.57 -3.41 -10.71
CA PHE A 49 3.08 -4.47 -9.85
C PHE A 49 4.07 -3.94 -8.81
N MET A 50 5.03 -3.10 -9.21
CA MET A 50 5.98 -2.47 -8.29
C MET A 50 5.29 -1.58 -7.25
N ALA A 51 4.29 -0.80 -7.67
CA ALA A 51 3.53 0.04 -6.75
C ALA A 51 2.75 -0.80 -5.73
N SER A 52 2.13 -1.90 -6.16
CA SER A 52 1.42 -2.84 -5.28
C SER A 52 2.37 -3.53 -4.30
N SER A 53 3.51 -4.03 -4.79
CA SER A 53 4.54 -4.69 -3.97
C SER A 53 5.11 -3.76 -2.90
N ASN A 54 5.43 -2.52 -3.27
CA ASN A 54 5.91 -1.52 -2.30
C ASN A 54 4.86 -1.19 -1.24
N ARG A 55 3.59 -1.14 -1.63
CA ARG A 55 2.51 -0.91 -0.67
C ARG A 55 2.35 -2.07 0.31
N GLN A 56 2.42 -3.31 -0.16
CA GLN A 56 2.41 -4.49 0.70
C GLN A 56 3.60 -4.47 1.67
N LEU A 57 4.81 -4.22 1.18
CA LEU A 57 6.00 -4.15 2.02
C LEU A 57 5.85 -3.10 3.13
N ASN A 58 5.33 -1.91 2.81
CA ASN A 58 5.10 -0.88 3.81
C ASN A 58 4.01 -1.27 4.84
N GLN A 59 2.98 -2.01 4.41
CA GLN A 59 1.94 -2.55 5.31
C GLN A 59 2.51 -3.60 6.25
N ASP A 60 3.31 -4.53 5.72
CA ASP A 60 3.94 -5.59 6.50
C ASP A 60 4.91 -4.99 7.54
N GLN A 61 5.69 -3.99 7.15
CA GLN A 61 6.58 -3.26 8.08
C GLN A 61 5.80 -2.52 9.16
N ALA A 62 4.68 -1.87 8.82
CA ALA A 62 3.85 -1.19 9.80
C ALA A 62 3.20 -2.20 10.77
N TYR A 63 2.77 -3.36 10.27
CA TYR A 63 2.25 -4.46 11.09
C TYR A 63 3.31 -5.01 12.05
N GLU A 64 4.51 -5.35 11.54
CA GLU A 64 5.59 -5.89 12.35
C GLU A 64 6.01 -4.91 13.45
N LEU A 65 6.12 -3.62 13.14
CA LEU A 65 6.43 -2.59 14.11
C LEU A 65 5.37 -2.49 15.21
N ALA A 66 4.10 -2.38 14.85
CA ALA A 66 3.02 -2.26 15.83
C ALA A 66 2.88 -3.53 16.67
N ALA A 67 2.95 -4.71 16.05
CA ALA A 67 2.85 -5.99 16.75
C ALA A 67 4.05 -6.24 17.68
N SER A 68 5.26 -5.93 17.25
CA SER A 68 6.47 -6.07 18.06
C SER A 68 6.44 -5.16 19.27
N LEU A 69 6.08 -3.89 19.08
CA LEU A 69 5.97 -2.93 20.20
C LEU A 69 4.81 -3.30 21.12
N GLY A 70 3.66 -3.68 20.56
CA GLY A 70 2.53 -4.14 21.36
C GLY A 70 2.89 -5.34 22.24
N SER A 71 3.56 -6.34 21.66
CA SER A 71 4.03 -7.52 22.41
C SER A 71 5.09 -7.16 23.48
N SER A 72 5.94 -6.19 23.19
CA SER A 72 6.95 -5.74 24.16
C SER A 72 6.29 -5.03 25.35
N ILE A 73 5.29 -4.17 25.09
CA ILE A 73 4.52 -3.51 26.14
C ILE A 73 3.74 -4.54 26.96
N ASP A 74 3.14 -5.52 26.31
CA ASP A 74 2.48 -6.65 26.97
C ASP A 74 3.40 -7.35 27.98
N ALA A 75 4.60 -7.71 27.52
CA ALA A 75 5.57 -8.37 28.38
C ALA A 75 5.99 -7.50 29.57
N LEU A 76 6.13 -6.18 29.39
CA LEU A 76 6.43 -5.25 30.49
C LEU A 76 5.30 -5.19 31.52
N ILE A 77 4.05 -5.22 31.05
CA ILE A 77 2.88 -5.22 31.94
C ILE A 77 2.77 -6.55 32.69
N GLU A 78 2.90 -7.68 31.99
CA GLU A 78 2.83 -9.01 32.60
C GLU A 78 3.93 -9.26 33.62
N ASN A 79 5.13 -8.69 33.40
CA ASN A 79 6.25 -8.77 34.34
C ASN A 79 6.14 -7.79 35.53
N GLY A 80 5.18 -6.87 35.49
CA GLY A 80 5.03 -5.83 36.49
C GLY A 80 6.03 -4.68 36.39
N ASP A 81 6.78 -4.60 35.29
CA ASP A 81 7.73 -3.50 35.02
C ASP A 81 7.03 -2.22 34.59
N TYR A 82 5.79 -2.33 34.13
CA TYR A 82 4.92 -1.22 33.76
C TYR A 82 3.60 -1.29 34.51
N ASP A 83 3.38 -0.27 35.36
CA ASP A 83 2.17 -0.17 36.18
C ASP A 83 1.07 0.60 35.47
N LEU A 84 0.10 -0.15 34.90
CA LEU A 84 -1.07 0.43 34.29
C LEU A 84 -1.97 1.16 35.28
N ASP A 85 -1.95 0.80 36.57
CA ASP A 85 -2.80 1.42 37.58
C ASP A 85 -2.36 2.84 37.94
N ALA A 86 -1.11 3.18 37.60
CA ALA A 86 -0.61 4.55 37.73
C ALA A 86 -1.20 5.51 36.68
N ILE A 87 -1.81 4.99 35.61
CA ILE A 87 -2.44 5.78 34.56
C ILE A 87 -3.93 5.95 34.92
N THR A 88 -4.33 7.19 35.18
CA THR A 88 -5.71 7.55 35.52
C THR A 88 -6.27 8.52 34.46
N GLU A 89 -7.60 8.60 34.36
CA GLU A 89 -8.30 9.49 33.42
C GLU A 89 -7.93 10.98 33.61
N ASP A 90 -7.67 11.39 34.85
CA ASP A 90 -7.23 12.76 35.16
C ASP A 90 -5.86 13.13 34.57
N LYS A 91 -5.08 12.13 34.18
CA LYS A 91 -3.80 12.30 33.46
C LYS A 91 -3.93 12.11 31.96
N MET A 92 -5.14 12.01 31.43
CA MET A 92 -5.44 11.96 30.01
C MET A 92 -5.14 13.32 29.34
N GLY A 93 -3.89 13.70 29.33
CA GLY A 93 -3.34 14.75 28.54
C GLY A 93 -2.24 14.17 27.66
N ASP A 94 -1.34 15.02 27.19
CA ASP A 94 -0.18 14.63 26.39
C ASP A 94 0.74 13.57 27.05
N ASP A 95 0.57 13.32 28.36
CA ASP A 95 1.39 12.41 29.15
C ASP A 95 1.11 10.91 28.90
N ASN A 96 -0.04 10.57 28.29
CA ASN A 96 -0.40 9.19 27.95
C ASN A 96 -0.13 8.84 26.50
N ILE A 97 0.48 9.75 25.75
CA ILE A 97 0.81 9.57 24.34
C ILE A 97 2.33 9.63 24.19
N TYR A 98 2.90 8.51 23.79
CA TYR A 98 4.32 8.40 23.45
C TYR A 98 4.45 8.35 21.94
N SER A 99 5.20 9.29 21.36
CA SER A 99 5.43 9.30 19.91
C SER A 99 6.92 9.29 19.57
N CYS A 100 7.29 8.46 18.62
CA CYS A 100 8.61 8.44 17.99
C CYS A 100 8.44 8.65 16.49
N ASN A 101 9.01 9.74 15.98
CA ASN A 101 8.84 10.15 14.58
C ASN A 101 10.13 10.04 13.75
N SER A 102 11.19 9.45 14.34
CA SER A 102 12.48 9.35 13.65
C SER A 102 13.13 8.02 13.98
N PHE A 103 13.30 7.23 12.94
CA PHE A 103 14.08 6.00 12.95
C PHE A 103 15.20 6.18 11.92
N ASP A 104 16.46 6.04 12.34
CA ASP A 104 17.62 6.31 11.48
C ASP A 104 17.63 5.47 10.21
N ASP A 105 17.17 4.23 10.31
CA ASP A 105 17.14 3.27 9.18
C ASP A 105 15.82 3.26 8.40
N MET A 106 14.79 3.94 8.89
CA MET A 106 13.44 3.92 8.28
C MET A 106 12.85 5.32 8.14
N PRO A 107 13.22 6.06 7.08
CA PRO A 107 12.68 7.39 6.85
C PRO A 107 11.16 7.35 6.60
N ASN A 108 10.44 8.36 7.10
CA ASN A 108 8.98 8.47 7.06
C ASN A 108 8.26 7.35 7.84
N THR A 109 8.86 6.89 8.92
CA THR A 109 8.26 5.96 9.86
C THR A 109 7.98 6.68 11.17
N SER A 110 6.80 6.45 11.73
CA SER A 110 6.42 6.96 13.05
C SER A 110 5.66 5.90 13.83
N VAL A 111 5.83 5.90 15.12
CA VAL A 111 5.08 5.06 16.05
C VAL A 111 4.49 5.95 17.15
N MET A 112 3.25 5.69 17.48
CA MET A 112 2.51 6.33 18.57
C MET A 112 1.94 5.23 19.45
N VAL A 113 2.13 5.37 20.74
CA VAL A 113 1.53 4.51 21.76
C VAL A 113 0.61 5.39 22.59
N GLU A 114 -0.64 5.01 22.67
CA GLU A 114 -1.69 5.70 23.41
C GLU A 114 -2.33 4.72 24.38
N VAL A 115 -2.64 5.19 25.58
CA VAL A 115 -3.37 4.42 26.58
C VAL A 115 -4.72 5.10 26.79
N ASP A 116 -5.78 4.39 26.44
CA ASP A 116 -7.17 4.82 26.63
C ASP A 116 -7.73 4.17 27.91
N VAL A 117 -8.35 4.98 28.78
CA VAL A 117 -8.89 4.54 30.05
C VAL A 117 -10.40 4.68 30.02
N ASP A 118 -11.11 3.55 30.13
CA ASP A 118 -12.57 3.50 30.25
C ASP A 118 -12.95 3.19 31.70
N ASN A 119 -13.32 4.23 32.44
CA ASN A 119 -13.73 4.10 33.84
C ASN A 119 -15.10 3.44 34.02
N ASP A 120 -15.98 3.52 33.02
CA ASP A 120 -17.32 2.93 33.11
C ASP A 120 -17.23 1.40 33.05
N ASN A 121 -16.32 0.89 32.22
CA ASN A 121 -16.12 -0.56 32.04
C ASN A 121 -14.94 -1.11 32.86
N HIS A 122 -14.21 -0.27 33.57
CA HIS A 122 -13.02 -0.64 34.32
C HIS A 122 -11.98 -1.34 33.43
N THR A 123 -11.73 -0.76 32.25
CA THR A 123 -10.78 -1.29 31.30
C THR A 123 -9.79 -0.23 30.84
N LYS A 124 -8.58 -0.67 30.52
CA LYS A 124 -7.52 0.15 29.95
C LYS A 124 -7.08 -0.46 28.62
N THR A 125 -7.11 0.34 27.58
CA THR A 125 -6.78 -0.11 26.23
C THR A 125 -5.48 0.50 25.77
N ILE A 126 -4.51 -0.32 25.41
CA ILE A 126 -3.27 0.12 24.78
C ILE A 126 -3.44 0.08 23.27
N ILE A 127 -3.19 1.21 22.64
CA ILE A 127 -3.29 1.42 21.21
C ILE A 127 -1.91 1.78 20.68
N VAL A 128 -1.30 0.89 19.89
CA VAL A 128 -0.03 1.13 19.24
C VAL A 128 -0.28 1.38 17.75
N THR A 129 -0.04 2.59 17.31
CA THR A 129 -0.18 2.98 15.91
C THR A 129 1.18 3.11 15.26
N ALA A 130 1.49 2.25 14.31
CA ALA A 130 2.69 2.35 13.48
C ALA A 130 2.34 2.82 12.08
N LYS A 131 3.10 3.78 11.57
CA LYS A 131 2.97 4.33 10.23
C LYS A 131 4.30 4.23 9.50
N VAL A 132 4.27 3.62 8.32
CA VAL A 132 5.42 3.51 7.42
C VAL A 132 5.03 4.09 6.08
N LYS A 133 5.60 5.25 5.74
CA LYS A 133 5.24 6.02 4.53
C LYS A 133 3.73 6.31 4.48
N ASN A 134 3.01 5.66 3.55
CA ASN A 134 1.57 5.84 3.34
C ASN A 134 0.73 4.68 3.91
N SER A 135 1.36 3.74 4.63
CA SER A 135 0.69 2.60 5.25
C SER A 135 0.67 2.77 6.76
N GLN A 136 -0.42 2.35 7.38
CA GLN A 136 -0.60 2.43 8.82
C GLN A 136 -1.19 1.12 9.31
N TYR A 137 -0.76 0.71 10.50
CA TYR A 137 -1.33 -0.41 11.24
C TYR A 137 -1.56 0.00 12.69
N VAL A 138 -2.64 -0.52 13.28
CA VAL A 138 -3.02 -0.26 14.68
C VAL A 138 -3.12 -1.59 15.40
N TYR A 139 -2.30 -1.77 16.42
CA TYR A 139 -2.40 -2.86 17.38
C TYR A 139 -3.19 -2.35 18.59
N THR A 140 -4.16 -3.13 19.06
CA THR A 140 -5.00 -2.76 20.19
C THR A 140 -5.12 -3.95 21.13
N LYS A 141 -4.91 -3.71 22.43
CA LYS A 141 -5.11 -4.72 23.46
C LYS A 141 -5.74 -4.09 24.69
N GLU A 142 -6.76 -4.76 25.20
CA GLU A 142 -7.55 -4.35 26.37
C GLU A 142 -7.09 -5.14 27.60
N TYR A 143 -7.00 -4.43 28.72
CA TYR A 143 -6.67 -4.97 30.03
C TYR A 143 -7.78 -4.61 31.00
N ALA A 144 -8.11 -5.53 31.92
CA ALA A 144 -8.97 -5.24 33.07
C ALA A 144 -8.20 -4.32 34.01
N ALA A 145 -8.86 -3.23 34.45
CA ALA A 145 -8.31 -2.27 35.42
C ALA A 145 -8.65 -2.68 36.84
#